data_96a85bfb2023a9d7e4ea60bf3c7357b1
#
_entry.id   96a85bfb2023a9d7e4ea60bf3c7357b1
#
_cell.length_a   1.000
_cell.length_b   1.000
_cell.length_c   1.000
_cell.angle_alpha   90.00
_cell.angle_beta   90.00
_cell.angle_gamma   90.00
#
_symmetry.space_group_name_H-M   'P 1'
#
loop_
_entity.id
_entity.type
_entity.pdbx_description
1 polymer ?
#
loop_
_entity_poly.entity_id
_entity_poly.type
_entity_poly.pdbx_seq_one_letter_code
_entity_poly.pdbx_strand_id
1 'polypeptide(L)'
;MIEAKPYKPVNKIRIVTAASLFDGHDAAINIMRRIIQATGVEVIHLGHDRSVQEVVNTAIQEDAQAIAMTSYQGGHVEYLKYMYDLLKENDASHIKIFAGGGGVILPEEIEELHAYGITKIYSPDDGRAMGLQGMINDLVKTCDLPTPALPEEGSVLTNVKNRKVTTIARLISIAENRPDEFRKLFPIPPLGVQGAIPPLGAQGAIPVLGITGTGGAGKSSLVDELVRRFLIDFPEKNIAIVSVDPSKRKTGGALLGDRIRMNAINNDRVYMRS
;
A
#
# COMPACT_ATOMS: atom_id res chain seq x y z
N MET A 1 -0.97 -2.92 -34.02
CA MET A 1 -0.64 -2.57 -32.62
C MET A 1 0.45 -3.53 -32.16
N ILE A 2 1.60 -3.04 -31.72
CA ILE A 2 2.66 -3.89 -31.16
C ILE A 2 2.15 -4.35 -29.78
N GLU A 3 1.87 -5.64 -29.62
CA GLU A 3 1.46 -6.21 -28.36
C GLU A 3 2.70 -6.24 -27.44
N ALA A 4 2.77 -5.31 -26.51
CA ALA A 4 3.88 -5.23 -25.57
C ALA A 4 3.83 -6.45 -24.62
N LYS A 5 4.92 -7.21 -24.53
CA LYS A 5 5.03 -8.30 -23.58
C LYS A 5 5.07 -7.75 -22.13
N PRO A 6 4.40 -8.42 -21.18
CA PRO A 6 4.48 -8.02 -19.77
C PRO A 6 5.93 -7.97 -19.27
N TYR A 7 6.29 -6.88 -18.60
CA TYR A 7 7.54 -6.77 -17.89
C TYR A 7 7.53 -7.68 -16.65
N LYS A 8 8.66 -8.30 -16.35
CA LYS A 8 8.83 -9.11 -15.13
C LYS A 8 9.73 -8.35 -14.15
N PRO A 9 9.20 -7.86 -13.03
CA PRO A 9 10.02 -7.15 -12.04
C PRO A 9 11.02 -8.09 -11.38
N VAL A 10 12.18 -7.56 -11.06
CA VAL A 10 13.25 -8.25 -10.31
C VAL A 10 12.99 -8.15 -8.82
N ASN A 11 12.54 -6.98 -8.37
CA ASN A 11 12.25 -6.72 -6.97
C ASN A 11 10.78 -6.96 -6.63
N LYS A 12 10.47 -7.13 -5.36
CA LYS A 12 9.09 -7.14 -4.88
C LYS A 12 8.53 -5.73 -4.92
N ILE A 13 7.44 -5.55 -5.65
CA ILE A 13 6.79 -4.25 -5.83
C ILE A 13 5.39 -4.33 -5.25
N ARG A 14 5.03 -3.30 -4.51
CA ARG A 14 3.71 -3.07 -3.94
C ARG A 14 3.17 -1.74 -4.45
N ILE A 15 1.96 -1.72 -5.00
CA ILE A 15 1.33 -0.53 -5.57
C ILE A 15 -0.07 -0.37 -4.99
N VAL A 16 -0.34 0.82 -4.46
CA VAL A 16 -1.70 1.20 -4.05
C VAL A 16 -2.45 1.74 -5.26
N THR A 17 -3.67 1.26 -5.48
CA THR A 17 -4.52 1.72 -6.57
C THR A 17 -5.86 2.22 -6.06
N ALA A 18 -6.33 3.36 -6.57
CA ALA A 18 -7.62 3.94 -6.24
C ALA A 18 -8.14 4.86 -7.36
N ALA A 19 -9.43 5.21 -7.33
CA ALA A 19 -9.95 6.37 -8.02
C ALA A 19 -10.12 7.52 -7.03
N SER A 20 -9.95 8.76 -7.51
CA SER A 20 -9.97 9.98 -6.70
C SER A 20 -11.32 10.21 -6.03
N LEU A 21 -11.33 11.11 -5.04
CA LEU A 21 -12.54 11.52 -4.35
C LEU A 21 -13.58 12.09 -5.34
N PHE A 22 -14.84 11.74 -5.15
CA PHE A 22 -15.98 12.06 -6.01
C PHE A 22 -15.91 11.48 -7.43
N ASP A 23 -14.97 10.56 -7.69
CA ASP A 23 -14.85 9.87 -8.97
C ASP A 23 -15.42 8.45 -8.87
N GLY A 24 -16.57 8.23 -9.50
CA GLY A 24 -17.22 6.92 -9.61
C GLY A 24 -16.80 6.12 -10.84
N HIS A 25 -15.86 6.62 -11.66
CA HIS A 25 -15.40 5.95 -12.87
C HIS A 25 -14.37 4.86 -12.51
N ASP A 26 -14.84 3.72 -12.04
CA ASP A 26 -13.98 2.63 -11.57
C ASP A 26 -13.52 1.65 -12.66
N ALA A 27 -14.11 1.69 -13.85
CA ALA A 27 -13.80 0.72 -14.91
C ALA A 27 -12.32 0.74 -15.32
N ALA A 28 -11.74 1.93 -15.50
CA ALA A 28 -10.34 2.06 -15.91
C ALA A 28 -9.39 1.51 -14.87
N ILE A 29 -9.54 1.92 -13.60
CA ILE A 29 -8.66 1.43 -12.51
C ILE A 29 -8.84 -0.06 -12.28
N ASN A 30 -10.04 -0.61 -12.48
CA ASN A 30 -10.33 -2.04 -12.37
C ASN A 30 -9.62 -2.87 -13.45
N ILE A 31 -9.46 -2.33 -14.67
CA ILE A 31 -8.68 -2.97 -15.73
C ILE A 31 -7.19 -2.86 -15.41
N MET A 32 -6.70 -1.64 -15.12
CA MET A 32 -5.29 -1.37 -14.86
C MET A 32 -4.73 -2.21 -13.71
N ARG A 33 -5.44 -2.28 -12.57
CA ARG A 33 -4.99 -3.08 -11.42
C ARG A 33 -4.80 -4.56 -11.73
N ARG A 34 -5.64 -5.13 -12.62
CA ARG A 34 -5.51 -6.52 -13.05
C ARG A 34 -4.29 -6.74 -13.93
N ILE A 35 -3.99 -5.79 -14.82
CA ILE A 35 -2.79 -5.85 -15.66
C ILE A 35 -1.54 -5.69 -14.78
N ILE A 36 -1.54 -4.74 -13.82
CA ILE A 36 -0.45 -4.57 -12.85
C ILE A 36 -0.23 -5.86 -12.06
N GLN A 37 -1.29 -6.47 -11.53
CA GLN A 37 -1.21 -7.74 -10.81
C GLN A 37 -0.63 -8.86 -11.69
N ALA A 38 -1.06 -8.95 -12.94
CA ALA A 38 -0.60 -9.99 -13.88
C ALA A 38 0.90 -9.88 -14.18
N THR A 39 1.54 -8.73 -13.96
CA THR A 39 2.99 -8.58 -14.08
C THR A 39 3.77 -9.09 -12.85
N GLY A 40 3.09 -9.60 -11.82
CA GLY A 40 3.70 -10.11 -10.60
C GLY A 40 3.78 -9.09 -9.44
N VAL A 41 3.15 -7.93 -9.59
CA VAL A 41 3.09 -6.87 -8.57
C VAL A 41 2.00 -7.16 -7.55
N GLU A 42 2.24 -6.82 -6.30
CA GLU A 42 1.23 -6.81 -5.24
C GLU A 42 0.43 -5.51 -5.32
N VAL A 43 -0.87 -5.63 -5.56
CA VAL A 43 -1.76 -4.48 -5.72
C VAL A 43 -2.67 -4.37 -4.51
N ILE A 44 -2.57 -3.25 -3.78
CA ILE A 44 -3.49 -2.88 -2.72
C ILE A 44 -4.55 -1.96 -3.34
N HIS A 45 -5.76 -2.48 -3.52
CA HIS A 45 -6.83 -1.73 -4.16
C HIS A 45 -7.79 -1.15 -3.14
N LEU A 46 -8.01 0.16 -3.22
CA LEU A 46 -8.90 0.89 -2.31
C LEU A 46 -10.30 1.15 -2.89
N GLY A 47 -10.51 0.86 -4.17
CA GLY A 47 -11.77 1.17 -4.85
C GLY A 47 -11.81 2.60 -5.37
N HIS A 48 -13.01 3.17 -5.41
CA HIS A 48 -13.30 4.51 -5.87
C HIS A 48 -13.62 5.44 -4.69
N ASP A 49 -13.72 6.74 -4.98
CA ASP A 49 -14.16 7.76 -4.02
C ASP A 49 -13.26 7.81 -2.78
N ARG A 50 -11.94 7.90 -2.99
CA ARG A 50 -10.96 7.89 -1.92
C ARG A 50 -10.32 9.25 -1.68
N SER A 51 -10.26 9.63 -0.40
CA SER A 51 -9.55 10.83 0.03
C SER A 51 -8.04 10.66 -0.11
N VAL A 52 -7.32 11.76 -0.25
CA VAL A 52 -5.84 11.77 -0.28
C VAL A 52 -5.27 11.11 0.97
N GLN A 53 -5.83 11.43 2.15
CA GLN A 53 -5.35 10.90 3.43
C GLN A 53 -5.44 9.35 3.49
N GLU A 54 -6.56 8.77 3.05
CA GLU A 54 -6.72 7.30 3.02
C GLU A 54 -5.71 6.63 2.09
N VAL A 55 -5.47 7.22 0.91
CA VAL A 55 -4.54 6.68 -0.08
C VAL A 55 -3.10 6.76 0.43
N VAL A 56 -2.69 7.91 0.96
CA VAL A 56 -1.34 8.14 1.49
C VAL A 56 -1.08 7.28 2.73
N ASN A 57 -1.98 7.25 3.70
CA ASN A 57 -1.85 6.41 4.89
C ASN A 57 -1.70 4.93 4.50
N THR A 58 -2.49 4.47 3.54
CA THR A 58 -2.37 3.10 3.03
C THR A 58 -1.01 2.87 2.40
N ALA A 59 -0.55 3.76 1.52
CA ALA A 59 0.73 3.60 0.83
C ALA A 59 1.91 3.53 1.81
N ILE A 60 1.88 4.35 2.86
CA ILE A 60 2.89 4.34 3.93
C ILE A 60 2.83 3.05 4.75
N GLN A 61 1.64 2.64 5.22
CA GLN A 61 1.47 1.42 6.01
C GLN A 61 1.85 0.15 5.25
N GLU A 62 1.62 0.15 3.93
CA GLU A 62 1.96 -0.97 3.04
C GLU A 62 3.42 -0.94 2.54
N ASP A 63 4.22 0.08 2.91
CA ASP A 63 5.57 0.30 2.35
C ASP A 63 5.57 0.21 0.83
N ALA A 64 4.60 0.87 0.21
CA ALA A 64 4.39 0.79 -1.24
C ALA A 64 5.48 1.55 -1.99
N GLN A 65 5.82 1.10 -3.20
CA GLN A 65 6.73 1.79 -4.11
C GLN A 65 6.00 2.88 -4.90
N ALA A 66 4.67 2.73 -5.06
CA ALA A 66 3.90 3.72 -5.80
C ALA A 66 2.41 3.73 -5.42
N ILE A 67 1.79 4.85 -5.76
CA ILE A 67 0.36 5.07 -5.85
C ILE A 67 0.02 5.22 -7.32
N ALA A 68 -0.98 4.48 -7.81
CA ALA A 68 -1.50 4.58 -9.17
C ALA A 68 -2.99 4.93 -9.12
N MET A 69 -3.32 6.12 -9.61
CA MET A 69 -4.65 6.71 -9.49
C MET A 69 -5.33 6.89 -10.84
N THR A 70 -6.65 6.84 -10.84
CA THR A 70 -7.46 7.42 -11.92
C THR A 70 -8.23 8.63 -11.40
N SER A 71 -8.37 9.66 -12.23
CA SER A 71 -9.17 10.84 -11.93
C SER A 71 -9.83 11.35 -13.21
N TYR A 72 -11.14 11.17 -13.29
CA TYR A 72 -11.98 11.67 -14.37
C TYR A 72 -12.87 12.83 -13.91
N GLN A 73 -12.58 13.39 -12.73
CA GLN A 73 -13.27 14.51 -12.12
C GLN A 73 -12.37 15.75 -12.09
N GLY A 74 -12.96 16.93 -11.98
CA GLY A 74 -12.23 18.16 -11.68
C GLY A 74 -11.53 18.09 -10.31
N GLY A 75 -10.54 18.98 -10.08
CA GLY A 75 -9.79 19.04 -8.83
C GLY A 75 -8.63 18.05 -8.74
N HIS A 76 -8.27 17.40 -9.84
CA HIS A 76 -7.15 16.46 -9.90
C HIS A 76 -5.79 17.13 -9.62
N VAL A 77 -5.63 18.40 -10.00
CA VAL A 77 -4.39 19.15 -9.76
C VAL A 77 -4.14 19.29 -8.26
N GLU A 78 -5.13 19.83 -7.54
CA GLU A 78 -5.06 20.02 -6.08
C GLU A 78 -4.96 18.69 -5.36
N TYR A 79 -5.71 17.68 -5.79
CA TYR A 79 -5.70 16.35 -5.22
C TYR A 79 -4.31 15.70 -5.29
N LEU A 80 -3.66 15.74 -6.46
CA LEU A 80 -2.34 15.13 -6.66
C LEU A 80 -1.22 15.94 -5.98
N LYS A 81 -1.28 17.27 -5.99
CA LYS A 81 -0.34 18.12 -5.25
C LYS A 81 -0.43 17.88 -3.75
N TYR A 82 -1.64 17.84 -3.20
CA TYR A 82 -1.83 17.55 -1.78
C TYR A 82 -1.33 16.14 -1.41
N MET A 83 -1.51 15.16 -2.30
CA MET A 83 -0.96 13.81 -2.11
C MET A 83 0.58 13.82 -2.03
N TYR A 84 1.23 14.57 -2.91
CA TYR A 84 2.68 14.72 -2.93
C TYR A 84 3.19 15.39 -1.64
N ASP A 85 2.55 16.49 -1.24
CA ASP A 85 2.90 17.21 -0.02
C ASP A 85 2.74 16.33 1.23
N LEU A 86 1.63 15.61 1.31
CA LEU A 86 1.36 14.72 2.44
C LEU A 86 2.34 13.54 2.53
N LEU A 87 2.79 13.00 1.40
CA LEU A 87 3.88 12.01 1.37
C LEU A 87 5.19 12.60 1.88
N LYS A 88 5.49 13.84 1.49
CA LYS A 88 6.69 14.54 1.92
C LYS A 88 6.67 14.85 3.41
N GLU A 89 5.55 15.33 3.95
CA GLU A 89 5.34 15.59 5.38
C GLU A 89 5.53 14.33 6.25
N ASN A 90 5.22 13.16 5.68
CA ASN A 90 5.34 11.88 6.38
C ASN A 90 6.67 11.14 6.11
N ASP A 91 7.71 11.81 5.59
CA ASP A 91 8.99 11.20 5.23
C ASP A 91 8.85 10.02 4.24
N ALA A 92 7.85 10.08 3.36
CA ALA A 92 7.50 9.04 2.39
C ALA A 92 7.70 9.49 0.94
N SER A 93 8.55 10.48 0.67
CA SER A 93 8.81 11.04 -0.67
C SER A 93 9.38 10.02 -1.67
N HIS A 94 9.79 8.85 -1.21
CA HIS A 94 10.23 7.75 -2.08
C HIS A 94 9.06 7.06 -2.79
N ILE A 95 7.82 7.23 -2.31
CA ILE A 95 6.62 6.66 -2.92
C ILE A 95 6.27 7.49 -4.16
N LYS A 96 6.26 6.84 -5.31
CA LYS A 96 6.00 7.49 -6.60
C LYS A 96 4.51 7.66 -6.84
N ILE A 97 4.11 8.74 -7.51
CA ILE A 97 2.72 9.01 -7.86
C ILE A 97 2.56 8.89 -9.38
N PHE A 98 1.66 8.00 -9.79
CA PHE A 98 1.22 7.83 -11.16
C PHE A 98 -0.27 8.10 -11.25
N ALA A 99 -0.70 8.81 -12.28
CA ALA A 99 -2.11 9.04 -12.50
C ALA A 99 -2.49 9.02 -13.99
N GLY A 100 -3.78 8.94 -14.26
CA GLY A 100 -4.37 9.08 -15.56
C GLY A 100 -5.85 9.43 -15.42
N GLY A 101 -6.38 10.19 -16.37
CA GLY A 101 -7.76 10.66 -16.35
C GLY A 101 -8.34 10.82 -17.76
N GLY A 102 -7.79 10.09 -18.73
CA GLY A 102 -8.15 10.27 -20.14
C GLY A 102 -7.89 11.70 -20.59
N GLY A 103 -8.85 12.30 -21.29
CA GLY A 103 -8.74 13.69 -21.76
C GLY A 103 -9.18 14.76 -20.75
N VAL A 104 -9.45 14.38 -19.49
CA VAL A 104 -9.86 15.34 -18.44
C VAL A 104 -8.67 16.15 -17.92
N ILE A 105 -7.49 15.52 -17.83
CA ILE A 105 -6.25 16.19 -17.41
C ILE A 105 -5.62 16.81 -18.66
N LEU A 106 -5.53 18.13 -18.68
CA LEU A 106 -5.03 18.90 -19.83
C LEU A 106 -3.50 18.81 -19.94
N PRO A 107 -2.91 18.96 -21.15
CA PRO A 107 -1.46 18.91 -21.32
C PRO A 107 -0.69 19.90 -20.42
N GLU A 108 -1.20 21.11 -20.24
CA GLU A 108 -0.60 22.15 -19.39
C GLU A 108 -0.62 21.73 -17.91
N GLU A 109 -1.70 21.09 -17.46
CA GLU A 109 -1.82 20.54 -16.10
C GLU A 109 -0.87 19.36 -15.89
N ILE A 110 -0.64 18.54 -16.93
CA ILE A 110 0.35 17.45 -16.89
C ILE A 110 1.76 18.02 -16.68
N GLU A 111 2.12 19.07 -17.41
CA GLU A 111 3.42 19.75 -17.28
C GLU A 111 3.56 20.36 -15.87
N GLU A 112 2.53 21.03 -15.38
CA GLU A 112 2.49 21.61 -14.04
C GLU A 112 2.67 20.53 -12.95
N LEU A 113 1.97 19.41 -13.04
CA LEU A 113 2.04 18.30 -12.09
C LEU A 113 3.42 17.62 -12.12
N HIS A 114 3.99 17.42 -13.29
CA HIS A 114 5.35 16.88 -13.41
C HIS A 114 6.39 17.83 -12.79
N ALA A 115 6.26 19.14 -13.03
CA ALA A 115 7.14 20.15 -12.43
C ALA A 115 7.01 20.21 -10.89
N TYR A 116 5.80 19.92 -10.37
CA TYR A 116 5.54 19.87 -8.93
C TYR A 116 6.18 18.65 -8.24
N GLY A 117 6.37 17.54 -8.97
CA GLY A 117 6.99 16.33 -8.45
C GLY A 117 6.17 15.05 -8.65
N ILE A 118 5.03 15.12 -9.34
CA ILE A 118 4.29 13.92 -9.72
C ILE A 118 5.10 13.12 -10.74
N THR A 119 5.26 11.81 -10.49
CA THR A 119 6.19 10.99 -11.26
C THR A 119 5.79 10.86 -12.73
N LYS A 120 4.51 10.55 -12.99
CA LYS A 120 3.99 10.43 -14.36
C LYS A 120 2.47 10.54 -14.39
N ILE A 121 1.98 11.36 -15.31
CA ILE A 121 0.57 11.39 -15.71
C ILE A 121 0.49 10.77 -17.11
N TYR A 122 -0.28 9.70 -17.25
CA TYR A 122 -0.51 9.05 -18.54
C TYR A 122 -1.62 9.74 -19.31
N SER A 123 -1.27 10.34 -20.43
CA SER A 123 -2.20 10.98 -21.35
C SER A 123 -2.86 9.97 -22.30
N PRO A 124 -3.93 10.34 -23.03
CA PRO A 124 -4.46 9.53 -24.10
C PRO A 124 -3.44 9.24 -25.22
N ASP A 125 -2.48 10.13 -25.44
CA ASP A 125 -1.41 9.93 -26.42
C ASP A 125 -0.43 8.83 -25.99
N ASP A 126 -0.08 8.78 -24.70
CA ASP A 126 0.71 7.68 -24.15
C ASP A 126 -0.03 6.34 -24.35
N GLY A 127 -1.36 6.33 -24.15
CA GLY A 127 -2.18 5.14 -24.40
C GLY A 127 -2.20 4.71 -25.87
N ARG A 128 -2.22 5.66 -26.78
CA ARG A 128 -2.13 5.37 -28.24
C ARG A 128 -0.75 4.87 -28.65
N ALA A 129 0.31 5.45 -28.10
CA ALA A 129 1.69 5.11 -28.43
C ALA A 129 2.14 3.77 -27.84
N MET A 130 1.86 3.55 -26.55
CA MET A 130 2.37 2.41 -25.79
C MET A 130 1.36 1.28 -25.57
N GLY A 131 0.07 1.57 -25.70
CA GLY A 131 -1.01 0.67 -25.29
C GLY A 131 -1.04 0.47 -23.76
N LEU A 132 -2.09 -0.19 -23.26
CA LEU A 132 -2.27 -0.41 -21.81
C LEU A 132 -1.11 -1.18 -21.20
N GLN A 133 -0.66 -2.27 -21.83
CA GLN A 133 0.45 -3.06 -21.31
C GLN A 133 1.76 -2.28 -21.32
N GLY A 134 1.99 -1.42 -22.31
CA GLY A 134 3.18 -0.57 -22.37
C GLY A 134 3.24 0.45 -21.26
N MET A 135 2.12 1.12 -20.96
CA MET A 135 2.00 2.05 -19.83
C MET A 135 2.26 1.35 -18.49
N ILE A 136 1.70 0.14 -18.30
CA ILE A 136 1.92 -0.65 -17.10
C ILE A 136 3.39 -1.08 -16.99
N ASN A 137 4.02 -1.50 -18.09
CA ASN A 137 5.43 -1.84 -18.09
C ASN A 137 6.31 -0.65 -17.70
N ASP A 138 6.00 0.54 -18.18
CA ASP A 138 6.70 1.78 -17.83
C ASP A 138 6.58 2.09 -16.33
N LEU A 139 5.37 2.02 -15.80
CA LEU A 139 5.08 2.19 -14.38
C LEU A 139 5.87 1.18 -13.54
N VAL A 140 5.78 -0.12 -13.87
CA VAL A 140 6.42 -1.19 -13.09
C VAL A 140 7.94 -1.09 -13.16
N LYS A 141 8.52 -0.81 -14.31
CA LYS A 141 9.99 -0.57 -14.47
C LYS A 141 10.46 0.59 -13.61
N THR A 142 9.70 1.67 -13.57
CA THR A 142 10.02 2.85 -12.75
C THR A 142 10.01 2.54 -11.26
N CYS A 143 9.19 1.56 -10.84
CA CYS A 143 9.09 1.09 -9.45
C CYS A 143 10.06 -0.04 -9.09
N ASP A 144 10.67 -0.69 -10.09
CA ASP A 144 11.53 -1.87 -9.89
C ASP A 144 12.93 -1.49 -9.39
N LEU A 145 12.96 -0.96 -8.18
CA LEU A 145 14.16 -0.58 -7.47
C LEU A 145 14.35 -1.45 -6.23
N PRO A 146 15.60 -1.71 -5.81
CA PRO A 146 15.85 -2.39 -4.55
C PRO A 146 15.16 -1.66 -3.39
N THR A 147 14.55 -2.41 -2.49
CA THR A 147 13.98 -1.83 -1.27
C THR A 147 15.08 -1.10 -0.51
N PRO A 148 14.91 0.19 -0.18
CA PRO A 148 15.91 0.95 0.55
C PRO A 148 16.33 0.25 1.85
N ALA A 149 17.58 0.40 2.24
CA ALA A 149 18.08 -0.11 3.50
C ALA A 149 17.35 0.53 4.69
N LEU A 150 17.38 -0.14 5.83
CA LEU A 150 16.97 0.48 7.09
C LEU A 150 17.91 1.63 7.45
N PRO A 151 17.42 2.64 8.18
CA PRO A 151 18.28 3.58 8.87
C PRO A 151 19.25 2.84 9.82
N GLU A 152 20.26 3.55 10.34
CA GLU A 152 21.19 2.98 11.33
C GLU A 152 20.45 2.34 12.51
N GLU A 153 20.97 1.23 13.04
CA GLU A 153 20.32 0.37 14.03
C GLU A 153 19.80 1.15 15.26
N GLY A 154 20.57 2.10 15.78
CA GLY A 154 20.16 2.95 16.91
C GLY A 154 18.95 3.82 16.61
N SER A 155 18.80 4.30 15.38
CA SER A 155 17.66 5.11 14.94
C SER A 155 16.42 4.27 14.70
N VAL A 156 16.57 3.02 14.26
CA VAL A 156 15.46 2.08 14.04
C VAL A 156 14.69 1.83 15.33
N LEU A 157 15.40 1.47 16.42
CA LEU A 157 14.76 1.21 17.70
C LEU A 157 14.03 2.44 18.26
N THR A 158 14.65 3.62 18.12
CA THR A 158 14.03 4.89 18.51
C THR A 158 12.77 5.19 17.71
N ASN A 159 12.82 5.01 16.38
CA ASN A 159 11.67 5.21 15.49
C ASN A 159 10.52 4.26 15.79
N VAL A 160 10.83 2.99 16.11
CA VAL A 160 9.80 1.99 16.48
C VAL A 160 9.16 2.39 17.82
N LYS A 161 9.96 2.81 18.84
CA LYS A 161 9.42 3.30 20.10
C LYS A 161 8.52 4.53 19.92
N ASN A 162 8.90 5.42 19.01
CA ASN A 162 8.13 6.61 18.64
C ASN A 162 7.00 6.30 17.63
N ARG A 163 6.76 5.03 17.32
CA ARG A 163 5.70 4.56 16.41
C ARG A 163 5.76 5.20 15.02
N LYS A 164 6.97 5.45 14.49
CA LYS A 164 7.14 5.97 13.14
C LYS A 164 6.66 4.92 12.13
N VAL A 165 5.52 5.19 11.51
CA VAL A 165 4.79 4.25 10.63
C VAL A 165 5.67 3.80 9.46
N THR A 166 6.41 4.71 8.82
CA THR A 166 7.32 4.39 7.72
C THR A 166 8.40 3.37 8.12
N THR A 167 8.96 3.50 9.33
CA THR A 167 9.96 2.55 9.84
C THR A 167 9.34 1.19 10.14
N ILE A 168 8.16 1.18 10.77
CA ILE A 168 7.43 -0.07 11.07
C ILE A 168 7.07 -0.80 9.77
N ALA A 169 6.53 -0.10 8.78
CA ALA A 169 6.17 -0.64 7.47
C ALA A 169 7.38 -1.26 6.77
N ARG A 170 8.52 -0.55 6.78
CA ARG A 170 9.79 -1.02 6.21
C ARG A 170 10.30 -2.28 6.93
N LEU A 171 10.25 -2.32 8.25
CA LEU A 171 10.65 -3.50 9.03
C LEU A 171 9.80 -4.72 8.69
N ILE A 172 8.49 -4.55 8.53
CA ILE A 172 7.60 -5.64 8.11
C ILE A 172 7.98 -6.12 6.71
N SER A 173 8.25 -5.21 5.77
CA SER A 173 8.70 -5.58 4.42
C SER A 173 10.03 -6.35 4.44
N ILE A 174 10.96 -5.99 5.31
CA ILE A 174 12.23 -6.71 5.47
C ILE A 174 12.00 -8.08 6.12
N ALA A 175 11.18 -8.16 7.15
CA ALA A 175 10.82 -9.44 7.78
C ALA A 175 10.19 -10.41 6.77
N GLU A 176 9.37 -9.89 5.86
CA GLU A 176 8.68 -10.65 4.83
C GLU A 176 9.60 -11.10 3.68
N ASN A 177 10.44 -10.19 3.18
CA ASN A 177 11.22 -10.41 1.97
C ASN A 177 12.69 -10.80 2.22
N ARG A 178 13.25 -10.44 3.39
CA ARG A 178 14.65 -10.66 3.79
C ARG A 178 14.73 -11.14 5.26
N PRO A 179 14.10 -12.28 5.59
CA PRO A 179 13.95 -12.74 6.98
C PRO A 179 15.28 -12.94 7.72
N ASP A 180 16.35 -13.28 7.03
CA ASP A 180 17.66 -13.46 7.66
C ASP A 180 18.31 -12.12 8.07
N GLU A 181 18.08 -11.06 7.31
CA GLU A 181 18.49 -9.70 7.67
C GLU A 181 17.68 -9.20 8.87
N PHE A 182 16.35 -9.43 8.86
CA PHE A 182 15.49 -9.08 9.99
C PHE A 182 15.91 -9.79 11.29
N ARG A 183 16.25 -11.10 11.22
CA ARG A 183 16.70 -11.87 12.39
C ARG A 183 18.02 -11.38 12.97
N LYS A 184 18.92 -10.82 12.17
CA LYS A 184 20.16 -10.20 12.66
C LYS A 184 19.87 -8.94 13.49
N LEU A 185 18.90 -8.13 13.08
CA LEU A 185 18.48 -6.92 13.79
C LEU A 185 17.63 -7.24 15.04
N PHE A 186 16.78 -8.26 14.93
CA PHE A 186 15.86 -8.70 15.97
C PHE A 186 16.02 -10.22 16.16
N PRO A 187 17.00 -10.67 16.99
CA PRO A 187 17.16 -12.09 17.26
C PRO A 187 15.89 -12.65 17.90
N ILE A 188 15.11 -13.39 17.11
CA ILE A 188 13.92 -14.10 17.57
C ILE A 188 14.38 -15.51 17.99
N PRO A 189 14.17 -15.92 19.23
CA PRO A 189 14.48 -17.29 19.66
C PRO A 189 13.71 -18.30 18.78
N PRO A 190 14.26 -19.49 18.49
CA PRO A 190 13.54 -20.52 17.75
C PRO A 190 12.20 -20.85 18.40
N LEU A 191 11.19 -21.10 17.56
CA LEU A 191 9.88 -21.60 18.02
C LEU A 191 10.10 -22.88 18.87
N GLY A 192 9.59 -22.87 20.11
CA GLY A 192 9.73 -23.99 21.04
C GLY A 192 10.78 -23.80 22.14
N VAL A 193 11.57 -22.71 22.12
CA VAL A 193 12.42 -22.35 23.27
C VAL A 193 11.55 -21.69 24.33
N GLN A 194 11.60 -22.20 25.54
CA GLN A 194 10.87 -21.67 26.69
C GLN A 194 11.24 -20.18 26.89
N GLY A 195 10.29 -19.26 26.76
CA GLY A 195 10.52 -17.81 26.81
C GLY A 195 10.56 -17.09 25.44
N ALA A 196 10.49 -17.81 24.30
CA ALA A 196 10.53 -17.22 22.96
C ALA A 196 9.26 -16.40 22.62
N ILE A 197 8.10 -16.86 23.09
CA ILE A 197 6.82 -16.16 23.02
C ILE A 197 6.19 -16.25 24.40
N PRO A 198 5.93 -15.16 25.10
CA PRO A 198 5.26 -15.25 26.38
C PRO A 198 3.89 -15.92 26.21
N PRO A 199 3.50 -16.83 27.10
CA PRO A 199 2.18 -17.45 27.03
C PRO A 199 1.08 -16.40 27.07
N LEU A 200 -0.04 -16.69 26.44
CA LEU A 200 -1.20 -15.79 26.43
C LEU A 200 -1.56 -15.44 27.86
N GLY A 201 -1.56 -14.13 28.21
CA GLY A 201 -1.80 -13.64 29.58
C GLY A 201 -0.54 -13.41 30.41
N ALA A 202 0.66 -13.73 29.94
CA ALA A 202 1.90 -13.33 30.63
C ALA A 202 2.07 -11.81 30.62
N GLN A 203 2.67 -11.28 31.68
CA GLN A 203 2.93 -9.85 31.80
C GLN A 203 3.83 -9.37 30.63
N GLY A 204 3.35 -8.44 29.79
CA GLY A 204 4.03 -7.97 28.60
C GLY A 204 3.69 -8.72 27.29
N ALA A 205 2.89 -9.76 27.34
CA ALA A 205 2.40 -10.42 26.13
C ALA A 205 1.40 -9.54 25.37
N ILE A 206 1.59 -9.39 24.05
CA ILE A 206 0.60 -8.74 23.19
C ILE A 206 -0.46 -9.79 22.81
N PRO A 207 -1.75 -9.57 23.15
CA PRO A 207 -2.81 -10.51 22.76
C PRO A 207 -2.93 -10.56 21.24
N VAL A 208 -2.98 -11.76 20.67
CA VAL A 208 -3.20 -11.97 19.23
C VAL A 208 -4.50 -12.75 19.04
N LEU A 209 -5.44 -12.14 18.30
CA LEU A 209 -6.69 -12.78 17.90
C LEU A 209 -6.61 -13.19 16.43
N GLY A 210 -6.65 -14.49 16.15
CA GLY A 210 -6.72 -15.04 14.81
C GLY A 210 -8.16 -15.22 14.35
N ILE A 211 -8.53 -14.64 13.19
CA ILE A 211 -9.85 -14.77 12.58
C ILE A 211 -9.71 -15.49 11.24
N THR A 212 -10.34 -16.63 11.09
CA THR A 212 -10.33 -17.44 9.88
C THR A 212 -11.74 -17.82 9.45
N GLY A 213 -11.90 -18.27 8.21
CA GLY A 213 -13.19 -18.72 7.66
C GLY A 213 -13.21 -18.65 6.14
N THR A 214 -14.25 -19.19 5.54
CA THR A 214 -14.46 -19.24 4.08
C THR A 214 -14.68 -17.86 3.47
N GLY A 215 -14.53 -17.74 2.14
CA GLY A 215 -14.90 -16.54 1.39
C GLY A 215 -16.38 -16.20 1.63
N GLY A 216 -16.71 -14.92 1.80
CA GLY A 216 -18.09 -14.46 2.03
C GLY A 216 -18.63 -14.62 3.45
N ALA A 217 -17.90 -15.22 4.39
CA ALA A 217 -18.34 -15.45 5.78
C ALA A 217 -18.41 -14.18 6.66
N GLY A 218 -18.19 -12.99 6.10
CA GLY A 218 -18.28 -11.73 6.85
C GLY A 218 -17.05 -11.39 7.71
N LYS A 219 -15.90 -12.07 7.52
CA LYS A 219 -14.69 -11.83 8.34
C LYS A 219 -14.26 -10.37 8.39
N SER A 220 -14.13 -9.71 7.24
CA SER A 220 -13.68 -8.31 7.16
C SER A 220 -14.67 -7.37 7.85
N SER A 221 -15.99 -7.62 7.74
CA SER A 221 -17.01 -6.83 8.43
C SER A 221 -16.97 -7.05 9.95
N LEU A 222 -16.70 -8.29 10.39
CA LEU A 222 -16.51 -8.60 11.81
C LEU A 222 -15.25 -7.89 12.35
N VAL A 223 -14.15 -7.94 11.62
CA VAL A 223 -12.89 -7.26 12.02
C VAL A 223 -13.11 -5.76 12.12
N ASP A 224 -13.77 -5.15 11.13
CA ASP A 224 -14.06 -3.71 11.13
C ASP A 224 -14.87 -3.29 12.37
N GLU A 225 -15.93 -4.06 12.71
CA GLU A 225 -16.75 -3.81 13.89
C GLU A 225 -15.96 -4.04 15.20
N LEU A 226 -15.12 -5.07 15.28
CA LEU A 226 -14.27 -5.30 16.44
C LEU A 226 -13.26 -4.15 16.64
N VAL A 227 -12.66 -3.66 15.57
CA VAL A 227 -11.76 -2.51 15.62
C VAL A 227 -12.50 -1.26 16.09
N ARG A 228 -13.69 -0.99 15.53
CA ARG A 228 -14.52 0.13 15.93
C ARG A 228 -14.84 0.10 17.44
N ARG A 229 -15.25 -1.05 17.98
CA ARG A 229 -15.52 -1.22 19.43
C ARG A 229 -14.26 -1.09 20.25
N PHE A 230 -13.14 -1.70 19.81
CA PHE A 230 -11.86 -1.57 20.50
C PHE A 230 -11.43 -0.10 20.65
N LEU A 231 -11.60 0.71 19.61
CA LEU A 231 -11.27 2.13 19.64
C LEU A 231 -12.13 2.93 20.64
N ILE A 232 -13.37 2.51 20.86
CA ILE A 232 -14.29 3.11 21.83
C ILE A 232 -13.93 2.68 23.25
N ASP A 233 -13.78 1.36 23.48
CA ASP A 233 -13.61 0.77 24.80
C ASP A 233 -12.20 0.97 25.37
N PHE A 234 -11.20 1.15 24.48
CA PHE A 234 -9.78 1.31 24.87
C PHE A 234 -9.16 2.55 24.21
N PRO A 235 -9.49 3.77 24.67
CA PRO A 235 -9.06 5.03 24.04
C PRO A 235 -7.54 5.23 24.01
N GLU A 236 -6.80 4.63 24.95
CA GLU A 236 -5.34 4.78 25.08
C GLU A 236 -4.55 3.66 24.37
N LYS A 237 -5.23 2.66 23.81
CA LYS A 237 -4.57 1.51 23.19
C LYS A 237 -4.53 1.62 21.66
N ASN A 238 -3.51 0.98 21.09
CA ASN A 238 -3.42 0.81 19.64
C ASN A 238 -3.74 -0.62 19.26
N ILE A 239 -4.16 -0.80 18.01
CA ILE A 239 -4.44 -2.11 17.43
C ILE A 239 -3.71 -2.25 16.09
N ALA A 240 -3.16 -3.42 15.84
CA ALA A 240 -2.58 -3.78 14.56
C ALA A 240 -3.38 -4.91 13.92
N ILE A 241 -3.58 -4.81 12.62
CA ILE A 241 -4.27 -5.81 11.79
C ILE A 241 -3.27 -6.32 10.77
N VAL A 242 -3.08 -7.63 10.72
CA VAL A 242 -2.28 -8.29 9.67
C VAL A 242 -3.21 -9.20 8.88
N SER A 243 -3.44 -8.84 7.61
CA SER A 243 -4.25 -9.64 6.70
C SER A 243 -3.35 -10.58 5.89
N VAL A 244 -3.73 -11.85 5.78
CA VAL A 244 -2.98 -12.87 5.04
C VAL A 244 -3.82 -13.35 3.86
N ASP A 245 -3.36 -13.06 2.63
CA ASP A 245 -4.00 -13.54 1.41
C ASP A 245 -3.28 -14.80 0.88
N PRO A 246 -3.97 -15.97 0.82
CA PRO A 246 -3.39 -17.19 0.29
C PRO A 246 -3.17 -17.18 -1.23
N SER A 247 -3.75 -16.23 -1.97
CA SER A 247 -3.65 -16.16 -3.44
C SER A 247 -2.24 -15.80 -3.95
N LYS A 248 -1.44 -15.10 -3.14
CA LYS A 248 -0.06 -14.69 -3.44
C LYS A 248 0.83 -15.85 -3.92
N ARG A 249 0.64 -17.06 -3.37
CA ARG A 249 1.43 -18.24 -3.73
C ARG A 249 1.14 -18.78 -5.13
N LYS A 250 -0.04 -18.46 -5.71
CA LYS A 250 -0.49 -19.04 -6.98
C LYS A 250 -0.14 -18.21 -8.20
N THR A 251 -0.11 -16.89 -8.08
CA THR A 251 -0.05 -15.95 -9.23
C THR A 251 1.23 -15.13 -9.30
N GLY A 252 2.07 -15.15 -8.28
CA GLY A 252 3.27 -14.30 -8.17
C GLY A 252 2.97 -12.83 -7.85
N GLY A 253 1.75 -12.36 -8.12
CA GLY A 253 1.19 -11.06 -7.70
C GLY A 253 -0.07 -11.28 -6.89
N ALA A 254 -0.42 -10.35 -6.02
CA ALA A 254 -1.63 -10.39 -5.21
C ALA A 254 -2.52 -9.18 -5.50
N LEU A 255 -3.83 -9.37 -5.38
CA LEU A 255 -4.81 -8.30 -5.39
C LEU A 255 -5.47 -8.24 -4.01
N LEU A 256 -5.08 -7.27 -3.23
CA LEU A 256 -5.46 -7.10 -1.84
C LEU A 256 -6.55 -6.03 -1.76
N GLY A 257 -7.78 -6.44 -1.48
CA GLY A 257 -8.95 -5.57 -1.43
C GLY A 257 -9.62 -5.51 -0.05
N ASP A 258 -8.95 -6.01 1.00
CA ASP A 258 -9.54 -6.07 2.33
C ASP A 258 -9.85 -4.69 2.91
N ARG A 259 -8.99 -3.71 2.60
CA ARG A 259 -9.14 -2.32 3.05
C ARG A 259 -10.41 -1.63 2.54
N ILE A 260 -10.93 -2.03 1.38
CA ILE A 260 -12.16 -1.43 0.80
C ILE A 260 -13.35 -1.54 1.75
N ARG A 261 -13.39 -2.61 2.53
CA ARG A 261 -14.52 -2.97 3.41
C ARG A 261 -14.33 -2.58 4.87
N MET A 262 -13.19 -1.98 5.19
CA MET A 262 -12.83 -1.62 6.56
C MET A 262 -12.76 -0.10 6.69
N ASN A 263 -13.71 0.48 7.41
CA ASN A 263 -13.77 1.92 7.65
C ASN A 263 -13.07 2.33 8.97
N ALA A 264 -13.10 1.45 9.97
CA ALA A 264 -12.51 1.71 11.28
C ALA A 264 -10.97 1.77 11.27
N ILE A 265 -10.33 1.34 10.16
CA ILE A 265 -8.86 1.40 10.00
C ILE A 265 -8.32 2.82 9.73
N ASN A 266 -9.18 3.77 9.36
CA ASN A 266 -8.81 5.16 9.13
C ASN A 266 -8.72 5.93 10.47
N ASN A 267 -7.82 5.49 11.34
CA ASN A 267 -7.61 6.06 12.66
C ASN A 267 -6.13 5.93 13.05
N ASP A 268 -5.55 6.96 13.66
CA ASP A 268 -4.12 7.01 14.01
C ASP A 268 -3.68 5.92 15.00
N ARG A 269 -4.63 5.32 15.71
CA ARG A 269 -4.40 4.20 16.63
C ARG A 269 -4.51 2.83 15.97
N VAL A 270 -4.76 2.79 14.66
CA VAL A 270 -4.90 1.55 13.90
C VAL A 270 -3.78 1.45 12.88
N TYR A 271 -3.03 0.37 12.91
CA TYR A 271 -2.08 -0.02 11.87
C TYR A 271 -2.63 -1.22 11.13
N MET A 272 -2.65 -1.17 9.80
CA MET A 272 -3.02 -2.33 8.98
C MET A 272 -1.91 -2.66 7.97
N ARG A 273 -1.65 -3.96 7.82
CA ARG A 273 -0.78 -4.52 6.78
C ARG A 273 -1.53 -5.65 6.08
N SER A 274 -1.55 -5.60 4.74
CA SER A 274 -2.16 -6.63 3.88
C SER A 274 -1.14 -7.61 3.34
#